data_936c97e1ba2de6d36c56928220f611b3
#
_entry.id   936c97e1ba2de6d36c56928220f611b3
#
_cell.length_a   1.000
_cell.length_b   1.000
_cell.length_c   1.000
_cell.angle_alpha   90.00
_cell.angle_beta   90.00
_cell.angle_gamma   90.00
#
_symmetry.space_group_name_H-M   'P 1'
#
loop_
_entity.id
_entity.type
_entity.pdbx_description
1 polymer ?
#
loop_
_entity_poly.entity_id
_entity_poly.type
_entity_poly.pdbx_seq_one_letter_code
_entity_poly.pdbx_strand_id
1 'polypeptide(L)'
;YEVYGFGYKTALKIASAIGLSNEDPRRLDAYIYELARQLSMATGNTYITFATIFSNVQGVSEELIHDSIDRLVAMQYLYVENTRIYPFTLHEDEVVIAKELKNHLFEVESVDVQDRIQKVEFSLAITYDQEQKDAIQLFFDRSFMILTGGPGTGKTTTVKGILEICKEVYPDSKIQLCAPTGRASKRLAQLSNCDSRTIHSLLQWNLEDNSFGKNEEDPLDVDFIIVDEFSMVDTHLFAQLLKALPNRCRILLIGDEDQLESVGPGKVLEDLIKSNVIDTVHLKKIFRQSNGSGIVTLAKEIREETTCHYEDGVEFIERTTPKIMDALIDYVKDMDLDSMQILAPMYKGAAGIDEINRQMQVLFNPKSPQKNQMKVGTTIFRENDKVMLLKNLPDDDVYNGDIGTILEIDTKRNVISVDFTNNVVDFSTDFLYYLKHAWCIS
;
A
#
# COMPACT_ATOMS: atom_id res chain seq x y z
N TYR A 1 18.30 14.68 -15.75
CA TYR A 1 17.29 14.70 -14.70
C TYR A 1 15.91 14.29 -15.22
N GLU A 2 15.62 14.59 -16.46
CA GLU A 2 14.39 14.20 -17.18
C GLU A 2 14.45 12.78 -17.76
N VAL A 3 15.58 12.13 -17.68
CA VAL A 3 15.77 10.78 -18.24
C VAL A 3 15.43 9.75 -17.17
N TYR A 4 14.45 8.90 -17.47
CA TYR A 4 14.05 7.79 -16.60
C TYR A 4 15.26 6.95 -16.19
N GLY A 5 15.35 6.61 -14.90
CA GLY A 5 16.48 5.86 -14.34
C GLY A 5 17.69 6.71 -13.90
N PHE A 6 17.70 8.01 -14.18
CA PHE A 6 18.76 8.92 -13.74
C PHE A 6 18.31 9.75 -12.53
N GLY A 7 18.62 9.28 -11.34
CA GLY A 7 18.36 10.04 -10.12
C GLY A 7 19.28 11.25 -9.96
N TYR A 8 18.89 12.20 -9.11
CA TYR A 8 19.57 13.46 -8.84
C TYR A 8 21.11 13.32 -8.63
N LYS A 9 21.55 12.33 -7.82
CA LYS A 9 22.98 12.10 -7.56
C LYS A 9 23.76 11.73 -8.83
N THR A 10 23.14 10.98 -9.74
CA THR A 10 23.74 10.62 -11.04
C THR A 10 23.80 11.85 -11.96
N ALA A 11 22.73 12.63 -12.02
CA ALA A 11 22.69 13.88 -12.78
C ALA A 11 23.77 14.87 -12.32
N LEU A 12 24.00 15.01 -11.00
CA LEU A 12 25.08 15.84 -10.48
C LEU A 12 26.49 15.36 -10.91
N LYS A 13 26.72 14.05 -10.92
CA LYS A 13 28.00 13.50 -11.39
C LYS A 13 28.24 13.81 -12.88
N ILE A 14 27.20 13.65 -13.69
CA ILE A 14 27.25 13.98 -15.13
C ILE A 14 27.50 15.47 -15.32
N ALA A 15 26.75 16.33 -14.63
CA ALA A 15 26.91 17.78 -14.67
C ALA A 15 28.37 18.22 -14.35
N SER A 16 28.97 17.59 -13.35
CA SER A 16 30.37 17.83 -12.99
C SER A 16 31.35 17.33 -14.06
N ALA A 17 31.07 16.16 -14.64
CA ALA A 17 31.93 15.56 -15.70
C ALA A 17 31.93 16.37 -17.00
N ILE A 18 30.81 17.02 -17.37
CA ILE A 18 30.70 17.90 -18.53
C ILE A 18 31.16 19.35 -18.24
N GLY A 19 31.69 19.62 -17.05
CA GLY A 19 32.24 20.91 -16.67
C GLY A 19 31.21 21.98 -16.31
N LEU A 20 29.97 21.62 -15.95
CA LEU A 20 28.97 22.56 -15.48
C LEU A 20 29.42 23.20 -14.16
N SER A 21 29.45 24.54 -14.10
CA SER A 21 29.86 25.29 -12.89
C SER A 21 29.01 24.89 -11.67
N ASN A 22 29.62 24.94 -10.49
CA ASN A 22 28.86 24.75 -9.24
C ASN A 22 27.85 25.87 -8.97
N GLU A 23 28.06 27.05 -9.57
CA GLU A 23 27.17 28.21 -9.46
C GLU A 23 26.11 28.25 -10.57
N ASP A 24 26.06 27.25 -11.44
CA ASP A 24 25.05 27.20 -12.51
C ASP A 24 23.64 27.10 -11.90
N PRO A 25 22.72 28.00 -12.22
CA PRO A 25 21.35 28.04 -11.66
C PRO A 25 20.61 26.71 -11.79
N ARG A 26 20.85 25.93 -12.86
CA ARG A 26 20.21 24.63 -13.07
C ARG A 26 20.52 23.61 -11.98
N ARG A 27 21.66 23.75 -11.28
CA ARG A 27 21.98 22.90 -10.13
C ARG A 27 21.08 23.19 -8.94
N LEU A 28 20.82 24.45 -8.66
CA LEU A 28 19.89 24.87 -7.61
C LEU A 28 18.46 24.46 -7.97
N ASP A 29 18.04 24.66 -9.21
CA ASP A 29 16.74 24.24 -9.70
C ASP A 29 16.52 22.74 -9.51
N ALA A 30 17.48 21.91 -9.94
CA ALA A 30 17.42 20.47 -9.76
C ALA A 30 17.41 20.05 -8.28
N TYR A 31 18.15 20.77 -7.43
CA TYR A 31 18.20 20.49 -5.99
C TYR A 31 16.85 20.81 -5.32
N ILE A 32 16.28 21.96 -5.60
CA ILE A 32 14.99 22.40 -5.02
C ILE A 32 13.85 21.46 -5.47
N TYR A 33 13.83 21.08 -6.74
CA TYR A 33 12.84 20.12 -7.25
C TYR A 33 12.96 18.75 -6.58
N GLU A 34 14.18 18.21 -6.48
CA GLU A 34 14.40 16.93 -5.81
C GLU A 34 14.05 17.00 -4.32
N LEU A 35 14.41 18.10 -3.65
CA LEU A 35 14.07 18.35 -2.26
C LEU A 35 12.53 18.37 -2.07
N ALA A 36 11.80 19.04 -2.94
CA ALA A 36 10.34 19.07 -2.90
C ALA A 36 9.76 17.65 -3.02
N ARG A 37 10.24 16.87 -3.98
CA ARG A 37 9.80 15.47 -4.16
C ARG A 37 10.15 14.59 -2.96
N GLN A 38 11.38 14.67 -2.46
CA GLN A 38 11.82 13.85 -1.33
C GLN A 38 11.06 14.18 -0.05
N LEU A 39 10.81 15.46 0.21
CA LEU A 39 10.05 15.88 1.38
C LEU A 39 8.57 15.49 1.27
N SER A 40 7.96 15.62 0.10
CA SER A 40 6.60 15.12 -0.12
C SER A 40 6.50 13.61 0.15
N MET A 41 7.44 12.81 -0.38
CA MET A 41 7.49 11.37 -0.12
C MET A 41 7.75 11.04 1.37
N ALA A 42 8.63 11.80 2.03
CA ALA A 42 9.01 11.52 3.40
C ALA A 42 7.92 11.92 4.42
N THR A 43 7.12 12.93 4.10
CA THR A 43 6.06 13.44 4.98
C THR A 43 4.66 12.96 4.61
N GLY A 44 4.51 12.28 3.46
CA GLY A 44 3.21 11.88 2.93
C GLY A 44 2.35 13.05 2.44
N ASN A 45 2.88 14.28 2.40
CA ASN A 45 2.13 15.45 1.95
C ASN A 45 2.31 15.69 0.45
N THR A 46 1.27 16.16 -0.22
CA THR A 46 1.32 16.52 -1.64
C THR A 46 2.05 17.87 -1.89
N TYR A 47 2.29 18.65 -0.86
CA TYR A 47 2.99 19.94 -0.92
C TYR A 47 3.98 20.11 0.23
N ILE A 48 4.88 21.05 0.05
CA ILE A 48 5.75 21.59 1.09
C ILE A 48 5.58 23.10 1.20
N THR A 49 6.15 23.74 2.22
CA THR A 49 6.07 25.20 2.38
C THR A 49 7.39 25.89 2.02
N PHE A 50 7.35 27.17 1.71
CA PHE A 50 8.56 28.00 1.54
C PHE A 50 9.47 27.92 2.75
N ALA A 51 8.92 27.98 3.98
CA ALA A 51 9.69 27.83 5.21
C ALA A 51 10.47 26.52 5.26
N THR A 52 9.87 25.44 4.77
CA THR A 52 10.52 24.12 4.69
C THR A 52 11.68 24.14 3.69
N ILE A 53 11.52 24.78 2.52
CA ILE A 53 12.64 24.91 1.56
C ILE A 53 13.76 25.74 2.16
N PHE A 54 13.45 26.91 2.71
CA PHE A 54 14.49 27.79 3.29
C PHE A 54 15.27 27.13 4.41
N SER A 55 14.63 26.32 5.24
CA SER A 55 15.31 25.59 6.32
C SER A 55 16.24 24.49 5.82
N ASN A 56 15.98 23.94 4.64
CA ASN A 56 16.77 22.82 4.08
C ASN A 56 17.82 23.25 3.05
N VAL A 57 17.69 24.45 2.46
CA VAL A 57 18.66 25.00 1.49
C VAL A 57 19.60 25.95 2.21
N GLN A 58 20.75 25.44 2.64
CA GLN A 58 21.75 26.23 3.39
C GLN A 58 22.74 26.94 2.47
N GLY A 59 23.16 28.15 2.86
CA GLY A 59 24.21 28.90 2.16
C GLY A 59 23.78 29.56 0.85
N VAL A 60 22.50 29.61 0.55
CA VAL A 60 21.89 30.26 -0.62
C VAL A 60 20.97 31.38 -0.11
N SER A 61 20.98 32.55 -0.76
CA SER A 61 20.06 33.63 -0.40
C SER A 61 18.60 33.28 -0.74
N GLU A 62 17.65 33.83 0.03
CA GLU A 62 16.22 33.63 -0.24
C GLU A 62 15.81 34.10 -1.64
N GLU A 63 16.44 35.19 -2.13
CA GLU A 63 16.20 35.72 -3.47
C GLU A 63 16.54 34.66 -4.56
N LEU A 64 17.68 34.02 -4.46
CA LEU A 64 18.09 32.98 -5.41
C LEU A 64 17.19 31.74 -5.33
N ILE A 65 16.68 31.41 -4.13
CA ILE A 65 15.71 30.34 -3.97
C ILE A 65 14.38 30.69 -4.64
N HIS A 66 13.88 31.93 -4.46
CA HIS A 66 12.68 32.38 -5.15
C HIS A 66 12.85 32.37 -6.65
N ASP A 67 13.95 32.91 -7.17
CA ASP A 67 14.25 32.89 -8.62
C ASP A 67 14.27 31.45 -9.19
N SER A 68 14.80 30.50 -8.43
CA SER A 68 14.82 29.10 -8.80
C SER A 68 13.42 28.49 -8.82
N ILE A 69 12.59 28.78 -7.81
CA ILE A 69 11.20 28.32 -7.77
C ILE A 69 10.42 28.90 -8.94
N ASP A 70 10.57 30.19 -9.24
CA ASP A 70 9.90 30.84 -10.37
C ASP A 70 10.27 30.17 -11.71
N ARG A 71 11.54 29.84 -11.92
CA ARG A 71 11.97 29.08 -13.12
C ARG A 71 11.33 27.70 -13.16
N LEU A 72 11.29 26.98 -12.03
CA LEU A 72 10.69 25.65 -11.94
C LEU A 72 9.17 25.69 -12.17
N VAL A 73 8.49 26.75 -11.73
CA VAL A 73 7.07 26.98 -12.02
C VAL A 73 6.87 27.25 -13.51
N ALA A 74 7.71 28.12 -14.12
CA ALA A 74 7.64 28.40 -15.55
C ALA A 74 7.88 27.16 -16.42
N MET A 75 8.66 26.20 -15.94
CA MET A 75 8.93 24.92 -16.61
C MET A 75 7.93 23.81 -16.26
N GLN A 76 6.92 24.08 -15.43
CA GLN A 76 5.92 23.11 -14.95
C GLN A 76 6.51 21.94 -14.15
N TYR A 77 7.59 22.17 -13.40
CA TYR A 77 8.11 21.21 -12.42
C TYR A 77 7.50 21.40 -11.05
N LEU A 78 7.20 22.64 -10.69
CA LEU A 78 6.53 23.01 -9.46
C LEU A 78 5.25 23.81 -9.77
N TYR A 79 4.34 23.78 -8.82
CA TYR A 79 3.18 24.66 -8.77
C TYR A 79 3.14 25.36 -7.41
N VAL A 80 2.86 26.64 -7.40
CA VAL A 80 2.80 27.45 -6.16
C VAL A 80 1.42 28.00 -5.96
N GLU A 81 0.84 27.72 -4.81
CA GLU A 81 -0.43 28.29 -4.36
C GLU A 81 -0.25 28.89 -2.97
N ASN A 82 -0.30 30.21 -2.86
CA ASN A 82 -0.06 30.94 -1.62
C ASN A 82 1.32 30.59 -1.02
N THR A 83 1.34 29.89 0.11
CA THR A 83 2.56 29.43 0.79
C THR A 83 2.92 27.99 0.50
N ARG A 84 2.14 27.31 -0.33
CA ARG A 84 2.31 25.89 -0.67
C ARG A 84 3.05 25.72 -1.98
N ILE A 85 3.98 24.82 -2.01
CA ILE A 85 4.77 24.46 -3.19
C ILE A 85 4.56 22.98 -3.44
N TYR A 86 3.99 22.65 -4.56
CA TYR A 86 3.69 21.30 -4.99
C TYR A 86 4.69 20.85 -6.06
N PRO A 87 5.18 19.63 -6.05
CA PRO A 87 5.57 18.96 -7.30
C PRO A 87 4.40 19.03 -8.27
N PHE A 88 4.64 19.52 -9.49
CA PHE A 88 3.58 19.84 -10.46
C PHE A 88 2.62 18.67 -10.70
N THR A 89 3.18 17.44 -10.81
CA THR A 89 2.39 16.22 -11.00
C THR A 89 1.42 15.93 -9.85
N LEU A 90 1.83 16.20 -8.60
CA LEU A 90 0.95 15.97 -7.44
C LEU A 90 -0.19 16.99 -7.39
N HIS A 91 0.07 18.24 -7.77
CA HIS A 91 -1.00 19.24 -7.92
C HIS A 91 -1.99 18.85 -9.02
N GLU A 92 -1.48 18.44 -10.19
CA GLU A 92 -2.31 17.96 -11.29
C GLU A 92 -3.20 16.78 -10.88
N ASP A 93 -2.62 15.81 -10.12
CA ASP A 93 -3.37 14.66 -9.63
C ASP A 93 -4.52 15.09 -8.68
N GLU A 94 -4.31 16.05 -7.77
CA GLU A 94 -5.38 16.58 -6.92
C GLU A 94 -6.48 17.27 -7.75
N VAL A 95 -6.10 18.06 -8.76
CA VAL A 95 -7.06 18.71 -9.66
C VAL A 95 -7.88 17.68 -10.45
N VAL A 96 -7.22 16.63 -10.95
CA VAL A 96 -7.88 15.52 -11.63
C VAL A 96 -8.86 14.81 -10.71
N ILE A 97 -8.45 14.47 -9.49
CA ILE A 97 -9.35 13.83 -8.51
C ILE A 97 -10.59 14.70 -8.29
N ALA A 98 -10.40 16.00 -8.03
CA ALA A 98 -11.52 16.92 -7.79
C ALA A 98 -12.45 17.06 -9.00
N LYS A 99 -11.91 17.00 -10.21
CA LYS A 99 -12.69 17.05 -11.46
C LYS A 99 -13.46 15.74 -11.67
N GLU A 100 -12.78 14.59 -11.58
CA GLU A 100 -13.39 13.31 -11.87
C GLU A 100 -14.41 12.90 -10.81
N LEU A 101 -14.21 13.27 -9.55
CA LEU A 101 -15.23 13.10 -8.51
C LEU A 101 -16.58 13.70 -8.91
N LYS A 102 -16.58 14.89 -9.51
CA LYS A 102 -17.82 15.55 -9.99
C LYS A 102 -18.50 14.73 -11.11
N ASN A 103 -17.72 14.05 -11.95
CA ASN A 103 -18.24 13.23 -13.04
C ASN A 103 -18.88 11.92 -12.52
N HIS A 104 -18.36 11.39 -11.39
CA HIS A 104 -18.85 10.16 -10.77
C HIS A 104 -19.92 10.36 -9.70
N LEU A 105 -20.21 11.60 -9.29
CA LEU A 105 -21.31 11.96 -8.40
C LEU A 105 -22.56 12.29 -9.22
N PHE A 106 -23.34 11.27 -9.59
CA PHE A 106 -24.56 11.40 -10.37
C PHE A 106 -25.75 10.74 -9.65
N GLU A 107 -26.95 11.18 -10.00
CA GLU A 107 -28.19 10.58 -9.47
C GLU A 107 -28.36 9.14 -10.00
N VAL A 108 -28.74 8.27 -9.10
CA VAL A 108 -29.00 6.86 -9.36
C VAL A 108 -30.44 6.56 -8.99
N GLU A 109 -31.14 5.80 -9.80
CA GLU A 109 -32.44 5.27 -9.42
C GLU A 109 -32.28 4.32 -8.22
N SER A 110 -32.93 4.68 -7.11
CA SER A 110 -32.86 3.89 -5.88
C SER A 110 -33.57 2.56 -6.04
N VAL A 111 -32.94 1.51 -5.56
CA VAL A 111 -33.50 0.16 -5.54
C VAL A 111 -33.61 -0.31 -4.10
N ASP A 112 -34.82 -0.54 -3.60
CA ASP A 112 -35.01 -1.16 -2.31
C ASP A 112 -34.54 -2.62 -2.33
N VAL A 113 -33.57 -2.92 -1.48
CA VAL A 113 -32.92 -4.23 -1.40
C VAL A 113 -33.17 -4.96 -0.08
N GLN A 114 -34.07 -4.49 0.77
CA GLN A 114 -34.31 -5.07 2.12
C GLN A 114 -34.68 -6.57 2.06
N ASP A 115 -35.60 -6.95 1.17
CA ASP A 115 -35.99 -8.35 1.00
C ASP A 115 -34.82 -9.21 0.48
N ARG A 116 -33.93 -8.62 -0.35
CA ARG A 116 -32.75 -9.30 -0.87
C ARG A 116 -31.70 -9.48 0.18
N ILE A 117 -31.51 -8.49 1.07
CA ILE A 117 -30.65 -8.60 2.24
C ILE A 117 -31.05 -9.81 3.08
N GLN A 118 -32.34 -9.98 3.38
CA GLN A 118 -32.84 -11.13 4.14
C GLN A 118 -32.56 -12.47 3.45
N LYS A 119 -32.74 -12.54 2.12
CA LYS A 119 -32.40 -13.74 1.36
C LYS A 119 -30.92 -14.08 1.43
N VAL A 120 -30.04 -13.06 1.32
CA VAL A 120 -28.59 -13.22 1.43
C VAL A 120 -28.19 -13.64 2.85
N GLU A 121 -28.77 -13.05 3.89
CA GLU A 121 -28.57 -13.48 5.27
C GLU A 121 -28.88 -14.97 5.45
N PHE A 122 -29.99 -15.43 4.88
CA PHE A 122 -30.39 -16.83 4.93
C PHE A 122 -29.41 -17.74 4.13
N SER A 123 -29.05 -17.34 2.91
CA SER A 123 -28.19 -18.15 2.03
C SER A 123 -26.76 -18.29 2.55
N LEU A 124 -26.23 -17.25 3.18
CA LEU A 124 -24.89 -17.22 3.75
C LEU A 124 -24.84 -17.70 5.22
N ALA A 125 -25.99 -17.98 5.84
CA ALA A 125 -26.15 -18.32 7.26
C ALA A 125 -25.50 -17.28 8.18
N ILE A 126 -25.71 -15.98 7.89
CA ILE A 126 -25.21 -14.83 8.65
C ILE A 126 -26.35 -13.89 9.01
N THR A 127 -26.07 -12.95 9.91
CA THR A 127 -26.98 -11.83 10.19
C THR A 127 -26.18 -10.54 10.14
N TYR A 128 -26.59 -9.62 9.25
CA TYR A 128 -26.01 -8.28 9.18
C TYR A 128 -26.54 -7.42 10.32
N ASP A 129 -25.69 -6.59 10.88
CA ASP A 129 -26.15 -5.52 11.77
C ASP A 129 -26.75 -4.35 10.96
N GLN A 130 -27.24 -3.34 11.67
CA GLN A 130 -27.91 -2.22 11.02
C GLN A 130 -26.95 -1.41 10.15
N GLU A 131 -25.73 -1.14 10.62
CA GLU A 131 -24.71 -0.38 9.85
C GLU A 131 -24.36 -1.11 8.54
N GLN A 132 -24.25 -2.44 8.57
CA GLN A 132 -24.01 -3.24 7.37
C GLN A 132 -25.21 -3.22 6.39
N LYS A 133 -26.45 -3.30 6.91
CA LYS A 133 -27.67 -3.19 6.10
C LYS A 133 -27.78 -1.82 5.44
N ASP A 134 -27.48 -0.77 6.20
CA ASP A 134 -27.47 0.60 5.71
C ASP A 134 -26.40 0.79 4.61
N ALA A 135 -25.21 0.21 4.79
CA ALA A 135 -24.17 0.23 3.78
C ALA A 135 -24.56 -0.50 2.49
N ILE A 136 -25.21 -1.67 2.63
CA ILE A 136 -25.70 -2.42 1.46
C ILE A 136 -26.77 -1.58 0.74
N GLN A 137 -27.76 -1.02 1.44
CA GLN A 137 -28.78 -0.18 0.82
C GLN A 137 -28.18 1.04 0.16
N LEU A 138 -27.25 1.74 0.83
CA LEU A 138 -26.60 2.94 0.31
C LEU A 138 -25.86 2.68 -1.03
N PHE A 139 -25.23 1.51 -1.19
CA PHE A 139 -24.58 1.13 -2.44
C PHE A 139 -25.57 1.14 -3.63
N PHE A 140 -26.83 0.75 -3.41
CA PHE A 140 -27.85 0.75 -4.45
C PHE A 140 -28.50 2.12 -4.66
N ASP A 141 -28.31 3.05 -3.71
CA ASP A 141 -28.87 4.41 -3.76
C ASP A 141 -27.87 5.45 -4.29
N ARG A 142 -26.58 5.14 -4.33
CA ARG A 142 -25.52 6.10 -4.67
C ARG A 142 -24.63 5.62 -5.81
N SER A 143 -24.12 6.58 -6.55
CA SER A 143 -23.11 6.33 -7.58
C SER A 143 -21.71 6.19 -7.00
N PHE A 144 -21.46 6.85 -5.84
CA PHE A 144 -20.17 6.81 -5.16
C PHE A 144 -20.38 6.78 -3.66
N MET A 145 -19.75 5.82 -2.98
CA MET A 145 -19.78 5.74 -1.52
C MET A 145 -18.47 5.21 -0.94
N ILE A 146 -18.26 5.46 0.34
CA ILE A 146 -17.15 4.95 1.13
C ILE A 146 -17.68 4.05 2.23
N LEU A 147 -17.07 2.88 2.39
CA LEU A 147 -17.28 1.96 3.50
C LEU A 147 -16.01 1.89 4.34
N THR A 148 -16.03 2.44 5.54
CA THR A 148 -14.88 2.44 6.44
C THR A 148 -15.17 1.70 7.74
N GLY A 149 -14.13 1.29 8.43
CA GLY A 149 -14.21 0.62 9.72
C GLY A 149 -12.96 -0.19 10.02
N GLY A 150 -12.72 -0.45 11.29
CA GLY A 150 -11.56 -1.17 11.77
C GLY A 150 -11.50 -2.64 11.35
N PRO A 151 -10.42 -3.35 11.71
CA PRO A 151 -10.29 -4.78 11.45
C PRO A 151 -11.40 -5.58 12.14
N GLY A 152 -12.01 -6.51 11.42
CA GLY A 152 -13.05 -7.38 11.98
C GLY A 152 -14.45 -6.78 12.09
N THR A 153 -14.70 -5.60 11.55
CA THR A 153 -16.03 -4.97 11.49
C THR A 153 -16.96 -5.54 10.40
N GLY A 154 -16.45 -6.45 9.59
CA GLY A 154 -17.27 -7.13 8.59
C GLY A 154 -17.34 -6.42 7.24
N LYS A 155 -16.41 -5.52 6.90
CA LYS A 155 -16.35 -4.86 5.58
C LYS A 155 -16.47 -5.86 4.43
N THR A 156 -15.62 -6.88 4.41
CA THR A 156 -15.63 -7.90 3.35
C THR A 156 -16.93 -8.71 3.30
N THR A 157 -17.54 -8.97 4.47
CA THR A 157 -18.84 -9.63 4.56
C THR A 157 -19.96 -8.77 3.96
N THR A 158 -19.91 -7.46 4.19
CA THR A 158 -20.83 -6.48 3.60
C THR A 158 -20.67 -6.44 2.08
N VAL A 159 -19.43 -6.42 1.58
CA VAL A 159 -19.12 -6.48 0.13
C VAL A 159 -19.69 -7.75 -0.51
N LYS A 160 -19.53 -8.91 0.16
CA LYS A 160 -20.10 -10.16 -0.33
C LYS A 160 -21.62 -10.06 -0.47
N GLY A 161 -22.31 -9.43 0.47
CA GLY A 161 -23.74 -9.16 0.38
C GLY A 161 -24.10 -8.26 -0.80
N ILE A 162 -23.35 -7.18 -0.99
CA ILE A 162 -23.51 -6.28 -2.14
C ILE A 162 -23.39 -7.05 -3.46
N LEU A 163 -22.33 -7.86 -3.60
CA LEU A 163 -22.09 -8.65 -4.82
C LEU A 163 -23.18 -9.67 -5.11
N GLU A 164 -23.69 -10.38 -4.08
CA GLU A 164 -24.77 -11.33 -4.27
C GLU A 164 -26.07 -10.63 -4.72
N ILE A 165 -26.37 -9.46 -4.16
CA ILE A 165 -27.54 -8.67 -4.57
C ILE A 165 -27.34 -8.08 -5.97
N CYS A 166 -26.12 -7.62 -6.32
CA CYS A 166 -25.82 -7.12 -7.67
C CYS A 166 -26.09 -8.16 -8.76
N LYS A 167 -25.79 -9.45 -8.52
CA LYS A 167 -26.08 -10.53 -9.47
C LYS A 167 -27.59 -10.65 -9.79
N GLU A 168 -28.45 -10.30 -8.84
CA GLU A 168 -29.90 -10.33 -9.03
C GLU A 168 -30.43 -9.04 -9.65
N VAL A 169 -29.92 -7.88 -9.19
CA VAL A 169 -30.43 -6.55 -9.59
C VAL A 169 -29.81 -6.09 -10.92
N TYR A 170 -28.54 -6.41 -11.14
CA TYR A 170 -27.76 -5.98 -12.30
C TYR A 170 -27.04 -7.17 -12.96
N PRO A 171 -27.77 -8.18 -13.49
CA PRO A 171 -27.19 -9.44 -13.97
C PRO A 171 -26.20 -9.28 -15.13
N ASP A 172 -26.35 -8.24 -15.93
CA ASP A 172 -25.51 -7.98 -17.11
C ASP A 172 -24.39 -6.97 -16.83
N SER A 173 -24.28 -6.46 -15.61
CA SER A 173 -23.28 -5.44 -15.27
C SER A 173 -21.91 -6.02 -15.01
N LYS A 174 -20.89 -5.30 -15.43
CA LYS A 174 -19.49 -5.63 -15.24
C LYS A 174 -18.98 -5.03 -13.93
N ILE A 175 -18.78 -5.89 -12.94
CA ILE A 175 -18.27 -5.50 -11.62
C ILE A 175 -16.81 -5.89 -11.54
N GLN A 176 -15.92 -4.92 -11.31
CA GLN A 176 -14.51 -5.14 -11.09
C GLN A 176 -14.13 -4.90 -9.63
N LEU A 177 -13.47 -5.90 -9.04
CA LEU A 177 -12.86 -5.79 -7.73
C LEU A 177 -11.37 -5.52 -7.90
N CYS A 178 -10.82 -4.63 -7.09
CA CYS A 178 -9.39 -4.38 -7.07
C CYS A 178 -8.89 -3.96 -5.68
N ALA A 179 -7.57 -4.01 -5.52
CA ALA A 179 -6.87 -3.58 -4.31
C ALA A 179 -5.47 -3.03 -4.67
N PRO A 180 -4.83 -2.24 -3.82
CA PRO A 180 -3.50 -1.70 -4.11
C PRO A 180 -2.40 -2.77 -4.15
N THR A 181 -2.54 -3.88 -3.43
CA THR A 181 -1.52 -4.93 -3.33
C THR A 181 -2.03 -6.29 -3.83
N GLY A 182 -1.09 -7.15 -4.31
CA GLY A 182 -1.41 -8.49 -4.77
C GLY A 182 -2.03 -9.36 -3.67
N ARG A 183 -1.51 -9.27 -2.44
CA ARG A 183 -2.05 -10.01 -1.29
C ARG A 183 -3.48 -9.59 -0.95
N ALA A 184 -3.76 -8.28 -0.96
CA ALA A 184 -5.11 -7.79 -0.71
C ALA A 184 -6.09 -8.23 -1.81
N SER A 185 -5.69 -8.14 -3.09
CA SER A 185 -6.54 -8.56 -4.20
C SER A 185 -6.82 -10.07 -4.17
N LYS A 186 -5.84 -10.91 -3.89
CA LYS A 186 -6.05 -12.37 -3.71
C LYS A 186 -7.03 -12.65 -2.57
N ARG A 187 -6.84 -12.00 -1.43
CA ARG A 187 -7.75 -12.15 -0.29
C ARG A 187 -9.16 -11.72 -0.62
N LEU A 188 -9.31 -10.59 -1.32
CA LEU A 188 -10.61 -10.10 -1.76
C LEU A 188 -11.27 -11.11 -2.71
N ALA A 189 -10.54 -11.65 -3.69
CA ALA A 189 -11.04 -12.67 -4.60
C ALA A 189 -11.52 -13.94 -3.87
N GLN A 190 -10.74 -14.45 -2.93
CA GLN A 190 -11.08 -15.64 -2.14
C GLN A 190 -12.35 -15.44 -1.29
N LEU A 191 -12.48 -14.28 -0.65
CA LEU A 191 -13.60 -13.99 0.25
C LEU A 191 -14.87 -13.64 -0.48
N SER A 192 -14.78 -12.97 -1.62
CA SER A 192 -15.94 -12.58 -2.46
C SER A 192 -16.35 -13.65 -3.46
N ASN A 193 -15.47 -14.63 -3.73
CA ASN A 193 -15.62 -15.59 -4.83
C ASN A 193 -15.82 -14.92 -6.20
N CYS A 194 -15.12 -13.80 -6.42
CA CYS A 194 -15.11 -13.02 -7.66
C CYS A 194 -13.67 -12.66 -8.01
N ASP A 195 -13.38 -12.50 -9.30
CA ASP A 195 -12.05 -12.08 -9.74
C ASP A 195 -11.69 -10.70 -9.18
N SER A 196 -10.46 -10.57 -8.72
CA SER A 196 -9.89 -9.32 -8.23
C SER A 196 -8.46 -9.16 -8.74
N ARG A 197 -8.06 -7.92 -9.03
CA ARG A 197 -6.71 -7.58 -9.53
C ARG A 197 -6.12 -6.46 -8.70
N THR A 198 -4.80 -6.25 -8.81
CA THR A 198 -4.20 -5.02 -8.29
C THR A 198 -4.60 -3.84 -9.17
N ILE A 199 -4.71 -2.63 -8.58
CA ILE A 199 -4.99 -1.40 -9.35
C ILE A 199 -3.98 -1.23 -10.48
N HIS A 200 -2.68 -1.43 -10.22
CA HIS A 200 -1.63 -1.37 -11.23
C HIS A 200 -1.83 -2.37 -12.38
N SER A 201 -2.20 -3.61 -12.07
CA SER A 201 -2.50 -4.62 -13.08
C SER A 201 -3.76 -4.28 -13.90
N LEU A 202 -4.80 -3.78 -13.22
CA LEU A 202 -6.03 -3.34 -13.85
C LEU A 202 -5.79 -2.21 -14.85
N LEU A 203 -4.94 -1.25 -14.46
CA LEU A 203 -4.55 -0.11 -15.29
C LEU A 203 -3.46 -0.43 -16.32
N GLN A 204 -2.98 -1.68 -16.38
CA GLN A 204 -1.92 -2.11 -17.31
C GLN A 204 -0.65 -1.26 -17.17
N TRP A 205 -0.16 -1.10 -15.93
CA TRP A 205 1.04 -0.32 -15.66
C TRP A 205 2.27 -0.92 -16.33
N ASN A 206 2.95 -0.09 -17.12
CA ASN A 206 4.20 -0.42 -17.78
C ASN A 206 5.39 0.14 -16.97
N LEU A 207 6.27 -0.77 -16.54
CA LEU A 207 7.47 -0.44 -15.75
C LEU A 207 8.54 0.31 -16.56
N GLU A 208 8.60 0.12 -17.88
CA GLU A 208 9.69 0.66 -18.70
C GLU A 208 9.58 2.18 -18.89
N ASP A 209 8.37 2.67 -19.08
CA ASP A 209 8.07 4.09 -19.29
C ASP A 209 7.27 4.73 -18.16
N ASN A 210 6.95 3.94 -17.12
CA ASN A 210 6.15 4.37 -15.97
C ASN A 210 4.79 4.96 -16.39
N SER A 211 4.12 4.35 -17.35
CA SER A 211 2.83 4.76 -17.87
C SER A 211 1.74 3.73 -17.58
N PHE A 212 0.48 4.16 -17.67
CA PHE A 212 -0.68 3.30 -17.56
C PHE A 212 -1.33 3.14 -18.93
N GLY A 213 -1.58 1.89 -19.33
CA GLY A 213 -2.22 1.57 -20.61
C GLY A 213 -3.71 1.95 -20.63
N LYS A 214 -4.38 1.86 -19.46
CA LYS A 214 -5.76 2.30 -19.29
C LYS A 214 -5.80 3.75 -18.80
N ASN A 215 -6.57 4.60 -19.48
CA ASN A 215 -6.66 6.03 -19.27
C ASN A 215 -7.94 6.62 -19.89
N GLU A 216 -8.05 7.92 -20.04
CA GLU A 216 -9.21 8.61 -20.63
C GLU A 216 -9.47 8.21 -22.10
N GLU A 217 -8.44 7.84 -22.86
CA GLU A 217 -8.54 7.46 -24.28
C GLU A 217 -8.89 5.98 -24.46
N ASP A 218 -8.44 5.13 -23.53
CA ASP A 218 -8.75 3.70 -23.49
C ASP A 218 -9.25 3.33 -22.07
N PRO A 219 -10.51 3.66 -21.73
CA PRO A 219 -11.06 3.42 -20.40
C PRO A 219 -11.29 1.93 -20.11
N LEU A 220 -11.48 1.63 -18.86
CA LEU A 220 -11.89 0.31 -18.41
C LEU A 220 -13.32 0.01 -18.88
N ASP A 221 -13.60 -1.25 -19.16
CA ASP A 221 -14.93 -1.72 -19.53
C ASP A 221 -15.66 -2.27 -18.28
N VAL A 222 -16.13 -1.36 -17.43
CA VAL A 222 -16.73 -1.66 -16.13
C VAL A 222 -17.92 -0.74 -15.83
N ASP A 223 -18.94 -1.28 -15.16
CA ASP A 223 -20.10 -0.53 -14.67
C ASP A 223 -19.95 -0.19 -13.18
N PHE A 224 -19.30 -1.09 -12.43
CA PHE A 224 -19.02 -0.92 -11.00
C PHE A 224 -17.56 -1.23 -10.70
N ILE A 225 -16.95 -0.41 -9.87
CA ILE A 225 -15.63 -0.69 -9.30
C ILE A 225 -15.68 -0.70 -7.78
N ILE A 226 -15.09 -1.72 -7.19
CA ILE A 226 -14.95 -1.88 -5.75
C ILE A 226 -13.46 -1.94 -5.44
N VAL A 227 -12.97 -0.98 -4.66
CA VAL A 227 -11.56 -0.86 -4.28
C VAL A 227 -11.42 -1.16 -2.80
N ASP A 228 -10.77 -2.27 -2.45
CA ASP A 228 -10.48 -2.64 -1.05
C ASP A 228 -9.10 -2.15 -0.62
N GLU A 229 -8.87 -2.04 0.69
CA GLU A 229 -7.64 -1.50 1.31
C GLU A 229 -7.27 -0.11 0.77
N PHE A 230 -8.27 0.74 0.55
CA PHE A 230 -8.10 2.05 -0.10
C PHE A 230 -7.23 3.02 0.72
N SER A 231 -7.06 2.82 2.02
CA SER A 231 -6.12 3.58 2.86
C SER A 231 -4.67 3.56 2.35
N MET A 232 -4.29 2.52 1.58
CA MET A 232 -2.96 2.39 0.99
C MET A 232 -2.83 3.03 -0.40
N VAL A 233 -3.89 3.65 -0.94
CA VAL A 233 -3.91 4.27 -2.27
C VAL A 233 -3.51 5.73 -2.15
N ASP A 234 -2.42 6.12 -2.83
CA ASP A 234 -1.94 7.50 -2.88
C ASP A 234 -2.67 8.36 -3.92
N THR A 235 -2.39 9.67 -3.89
CA THR A 235 -3.01 10.64 -4.79
C THR A 235 -2.80 10.29 -6.25
N HIS A 236 -1.57 9.90 -6.64
CA HIS A 236 -1.27 9.59 -8.04
C HIS A 236 -2.04 8.38 -8.54
N LEU A 237 -1.98 7.27 -7.79
CA LEU A 237 -2.66 6.04 -8.18
C LEU A 237 -4.19 6.22 -8.27
N PHE A 238 -4.76 6.99 -7.35
CA PHE A 238 -6.20 7.28 -7.39
C PHE A 238 -6.58 8.17 -8.58
N ALA A 239 -5.78 9.21 -8.88
CA ALA A 239 -6.00 10.04 -10.07
C ALA A 239 -5.97 9.22 -11.36
N GLN A 240 -4.98 8.31 -11.50
CA GLN A 240 -4.89 7.43 -12.67
C GLN A 240 -6.08 6.45 -12.75
N LEU A 241 -6.52 5.91 -11.60
CA LEU A 241 -7.71 5.05 -11.57
C LEU A 241 -8.94 5.79 -12.06
N LEU A 242 -9.19 7.00 -11.53
CA LEU A 242 -10.36 7.81 -11.93
C LEU A 242 -10.34 8.17 -13.41
N LYS A 243 -9.18 8.53 -13.98
CA LYS A 243 -9.02 8.78 -15.42
C LYS A 243 -9.39 7.57 -16.29
N ALA A 244 -9.14 6.36 -15.79
CA ALA A 244 -9.41 5.14 -16.53
C ALA A 244 -10.85 4.64 -16.37
N LEU A 245 -11.65 5.20 -15.46
CA LEU A 245 -13.03 4.81 -15.29
C LEU A 245 -13.92 5.44 -16.37
N PRO A 246 -14.86 4.64 -16.94
CA PRO A 246 -15.83 5.20 -17.88
C PRO A 246 -16.80 6.14 -17.15
N ASN A 247 -17.34 7.11 -17.88
CA ASN A 247 -18.39 7.97 -17.37
C ASN A 247 -19.55 7.11 -16.81
N ARG A 248 -20.05 7.52 -15.62
CA ARG A 248 -21.15 6.82 -14.92
C ARG A 248 -20.78 5.43 -14.34
N CYS A 249 -19.50 5.10 -14.21
CA CYS A 249 -19.08 3.98 -13.38
C CYS A 249 -19.44 4.27 -11.91
N ARG A 250 -20.06 3.32 -11.23
CA ARG A 250 -20.32 3.41 -9.80
C ARG A 250 -19.09 2.96 -9.01
N ILE A 251 -18.79 3.68 -7.90
CA ILE A 251 -17.55 3.49 -7.15
C ILE A 251 -17.89 3.16 -5.69
N LEU A 252 -17.28 2.08 -5.19
CA LEU A 252 -17.23 1.77 -3.75
C LEU A 252 -15.78 1.72 -3.31
N LEU A 253 -15.38 2.62 -2.42
CA LEU A 253 -14.09 2.59 -1.75
C LEU A 253 -14.23 1.97 -0.37
N ILE A 254 -13.34 1.03 -0.05
CA ILE A 254 -13.34 0.31 1.22
C ILE A 254 -11.98 0.50 1.86
N GLY A 255 -11.97 0.95 3.10
CA GLY A 255 -10.71 1.16 3.81
C GLY A 255 -10.90 1.25 5.31
N ASP A 256 -9.85 1.68 5.96
CA ASP A 256 -9.82 1.95 7.38
C ASP A 256 -9.02 3.24 7.57
N GLU A 257 -9.69 4.32 7.92
CA GLU A 257 -9.09 5.64 8.07
C GLU A 257 -8.08 5.73 9.23
N ASP A 258 -8.14 4.76 10.16
CA ASP A 258 -7.23 4.67 11.31
C ASP A 258 -5.98 3.80 11.02
N GLN A 259 -5.90 3.18 9.83
CA GLN A 259 -4.71 2.42 9.41
C GLN A 259 -3.62 3.36 8.89
N LEU A 260 -2.40 2.79 8.75
CA LEU A 260 -1.28 3.50 8.14
C LEU A 260 -1.63 3.99 6.73
N GLU A 261 -1.23 5.22 6.46
CA GLU A 261 -1.43 5.89 5.19
C GLU A 261 -0.64 5.22 4.05
N SER A 262 -0.92 5.64 2.83
CA SER A 262 -0.16 5.24 1.64
C SER A 262 1.32 5.59 1.77
N VAL A 263 2.18 4.82 1.11
CA VAL A 263 3.62 5.12 1.02
C VAL A 263 3.87 6.36 0.15
N GLY A 264 3.07 6.54 -0.91
CA GLY A 264 3.09 7.74 -1.74
C GLY A 264 2.36 8.92 -1.09
N PRO A 265 2.58 10.16 -1.60
CA PRO A 265 1.95 11.36 -1.06
C PRO A 265 0.42 11.34 -1.18
N GLY A 266 -0.25 11.84 -0.14
CA GLY A 266 -1.70 12.08 -0.07
C GLY A 266 -2.43 11.14 0.87
N LYS A 267 -3.32 11.70 1.68
CA LYS A 267 -4.23 11.01 2.60
C LYS A 267 -5.62 10.89 1.98
N VAL A 268 -5.69 10.28 0.80
CA VAL A 268 -6.88 10.36 -0.06
C VAL A 268 -8.15 9.90 0.65
N LEU A 269 -8.12 8.74 1.34
CA LEU A 269 -9.30 8.24 2.06
C LEU A 269 -9.78 9.20 3.14
N GLU A 270 -8.85 9.68 3.96
CA GLU A 270 -9.15 10.60 5.06
C GLU A 270 -9.70 11.94 4.53
N ASP A 271 -9.09 12.48 3.47
CA ASP A 271 -9.51 13.74 2.84
C ASP A 271 -10.88 13.62 2.19
N LEU A 272 -11.17 12.51 1.52
CA LEU A 272 -12.50 12.24 0.95
C LEU A 272 -13.57 12.16 2.04
N ILE A 273 -13.31 11.47 3.15
CA ILE A 273 -14.23 11.37 4.29
C ILE A 273 -14.44 12.76 4.91
N LYS A 274 -13.37 13.50 5.19
CA LYS A 274 -13.43 14.85 5.77
C LYS A 274 -14.13 15.87 4.89
N SER A 275 -14.08 15.71 3.57
CA SER A 275 -14.76 16.59 2.63
C SER A 275 -16.27 16.59 2.78
N ASN A 276 -16.86 15.51 3.32
CA ASN A 276 -18.30 15.26 3.42
C ASN A 276 -19.04 15.37 2.07
N VAL A 277 -18.33 15.18 0.96
CA VAL A 277 -18.90 15.21 -0.41
C VAL A 277 -19.43 13.84 -0.81
N ILE A 278 -18.81 12.77 -0.27
CA ILE A 278 -19.15 11.37 -0.56
C ILE A 278 -19.81 10.75 0.67
N ASP A 279 -20.95 10.11 0.45
CA ASP A 279 -21.66 9.39 1.50
C ASP A 279 -20.78 8.27 2.08
N THR A 280 -20.57 8.29 3.38
CA THR A 280 -19.67 7.37 4.09
C THR A 280 -20.43 6.59 5.17
N VAL A 281 -20.26 5.27 5.17
CA VAL A 281 -20.74 4.41 6.25
C VAL A 281 -19.56 3.91 7.07
N HIS A 282 -19.64 4.12 8.39
CA HIS A 282 -18.64 3.69 9.37
C HIS A 282 -19.14 2.43 10.09
N LEU A 283 -18.50 1.29 9.85
CA LEU A 283 -18.79 0.05 10.60
C LEU A 283 -18.05 0.07 11.92
N LYS A 284 -18.77 0.15 13.02
CA LYS A 284 -18.21 0.27 14.37
C LYS A 284 -18.17 -1.05 15.13
N LYS A 285 -19.11 -1.95 14.84
CA LYS A 285 -19.24 -3.21 15.54
C LYS A 285 -18.20 -4.22 15.10
N ILE A 286 -17.43 -4.74 16.05
CA ILE A 286 -16.39 -5.75 15.80
C ILE A 286 -17.00 -7.13 15.99
N PHE A 287 -16.93 -7.97 14.92
CA PHE A 287 -17.46 -9.35 14.91
C PHE A 287 -16.37 -10.41 15.15
N ARG A 288 -15.10 -10.03 15.04
CA ARG A 288 -13.97 -10.94 15.16
C ARG A 288 -13.73 -11.28 16.62
N GLN A 289 -14.14 -12.50 16.96
CA GLN A 289 -13.85 -13.24 18.20
C GLN A 289 -13.87 -12.50 19.53
N SER A 290 -14.76 -12.96 20.37
CA SER A 290 -14.80 -12.73 21.82
C SER A 290 -14.52 -11.28 22.28
N ASN A 291 -15.53 -10.66 22.76
CA ASN A 291 -15.41 -9.54 23.72
C ASN A 291 -14.31 -9.92 24.72
N GLY A 292 -13.14 -9.25 24.65
CA GLY A 292 -12.05 -9.46 25.61
C GLY A 292 -10.67 -9.81 25.01
N SER A 293 -10.42 -9.68 23.70
CA SER A 293 -9.04 -9.78 23.19
C SER A 293 -8.25 -8.52 23.52
N GLY A 294 -7.18 -8.63 24.33
CA GLY A 294 -6.31 -7.51 24.68
C GLY A 294 -5.75 -6.78 23.46
N ILE A 295 -5.56 -7.48 22.33
CA ILE A 295 -5.12 -6.87 21.04
C ILE A 295 -6.14 -5.83 20.55
N VAL A 296 -7.43 -6.15 20.61
CA VAL A 296 -8.50 -5.23 20.17
C VAL A 296 -8.60 -4.04 21.10
N THR A 297 -8.50 -4.30 22.41
CA THR A 297 -8.51 -3.24 23.44
C THR A 297 -7.32 -2.31 23.25
N LEU A 298 -6.10 -2.85 23.12
CA LEU A 298 -4.89 -2.05 22.90
C LEU A 298 -4.97 -1.23 21.60
N ALA A 299 -5.44 -1.82 20.51
CA ALA A 299 -5.59 -1.10 19.25
C ALA A 299 -6.57 0.08 19.35
N LYS A 300 -7.67 -0.11 20.10
CA LYS A 300 -8.63 0.97 20.39
C LYS A 300 -8.01 2.06 21.25
N GLU A 301 -7.29 1.69 22.31
CA GLU A 301 -6.64 2.64 23.22
C GLU A 301 -5.57 3.48 22.51
N ILE A 302 -4.77 2.86 21.64
CA ILE A 302 -3.79 3.57 20.81
C ILE A 302 -4.49 4.58 19.88
N ARG A 303 -5.57 4.18 19.23
CA ARG A 303 -6.34 5.05 18.34
C ARG A 303 -6.97 6.23 19.05
N GLU A 304 -7.50 6.01 20.24
CA GLU A 304 -8.15 7.03 21.08
C GLU A 304 -7.16 7.84 21.90
N GLU A 305 -5.84 7.59 21.74
CA GLU A 305 -4.76 8.23 22.51
C GLU A 305 -4.95 8.14 24.04
N THR A 306 -5.54 7.03 24.49
CA THR A 306 -5.80 6.77 25.92
C THR A 306 -4.66 5.95 26.54
N THR A 307 -4.75 5.67 27.85
CA THR A 307 -3.77 4.82 28.53
C THR A 307 -3.85 3.39 28.02
N CYS A 308 -2.71 2.88 27.51
CA CYS A 308 -2.62 1.51 27.02
C CYS A 308 -2.60 0.48 28.15
N HIS A 309 -3.41 -0.56 28.04
CA HIS A 309 -3.42 -1.71 28.93
C HIS A 309 -2.90 -2.94 28.20
N TYR A 310 -2.05 -3.71 28.88
CA TYR A 310 -1.40 -4.89 28.30
C TYR A 310 -1.94 -6.13 29.04
N GLU A 311 -3.09 -6.62 28.60
CA GLU A 311 -3.84 -7.72 29.19
C GLU A 311 -4.28 -8.72 28.11
N ASP A 312 -4.81 -9.86 28.52
CA ASP A 312 -5.47 -10.83 27.63
C ASP A 312 -4.67 -11.24 26.39
N GLY A 313 -3.40 -11.64 26.58
CA GLY A 313 -2.52 -12.12 25.50
C GLY A 313 -1.69 -11.00 24.84
N VAL A 314 -1.66 -9.81 25.43
CA VAL A 314 -0.74 -8.74 25.04
C VAL A 314 0.29 -8.53 26.14
N GLU A 315 1.57 -8.58 25.77
CA GLU A 315 2.70 -8.31 26.66
C GLU A 315 3.51 -7.11 26.18
N PHE A 316 3.88 -6.22 27.09
CA PHE A 316 4.82 -5.14 26.81
C PHE A 316 6.13 -5.39 27.57
N ILE A 317 7.22 -5.56 26.82
CA ILE A 317 8.55 -5.86 27.37
C ILE A 317 9.49 -4.72 27.06
N GLU A 318 9.69 -3.83 28.01
CA GLU A 318 10.65 -2.71 27.87
C GLU A 318 12.09 -3.22 28.01
N ARG A 319 12.93 -2.88 27.04
CA ARG A 319 14.39 -3.18 27.04
C ARG A 319 15.18 -2.02 26.43
N THR A 320 16.41 -1.86 26.90
CA THR A 320 17.38 -0.98 26.24
C THR A 320 17.83 -1.61 24.93
N THR A 321 18.16 -0.78 23.92
CA THR A 321 18.54 -1.24 22.58
C THR A 321 19.55 -2.40 22.55
N PRO A 322 20.63 -2.42 23.35
CA PRO A 322 21.57 -3.55 23.36
C PRO A 322 21.00 -4.88 23.86
N LYS A 323 19.89 -4.84 24.61
CA LYS A 323 19.26 -6.03 25.22
C LYS A 323 17.99 -6.48 24.49
N ILE A 324 17.57 -5.76 23.45
CA ILE A 324 16.37 -6.12 22.70
C ILE A 324 16.55 -7.50 22.04
N MET A 325 17.70 -7.74 21.41
CA MET A 325 17.95 -8.98 20.70
C MET A 325 17.94 -10.22 21.63
N ASP A 326 18.59 -10.12 22.80
CA ASP A 326 18.61 -11.21 23.77
C ASP A 326 17.18 -11.51 24.28
N ALA A 327 16.41 -10.46 24.58
CA ALA A 327 15.01 -10.62 25.00
C ALA A 327 14.13 -11.23 23.90
N LEU A 328 14.35 -10.82 22.64
CA LEU A 328 13.64 -11.37 21.49
C LEU A 328 13.95 -12.87 21.32
N ILE A 329 15.24 -13.24 21.36
CA ILE A 329 15.67 -14.63 21.23
C ILE A 329 15.08 -15.49 22.35
N ASP A 330 15.14 -15.02 23.61
CA ASP A 330 14.56 -15.73 24.74
C ASP A 330 13.05 -15.90 24.62
N TYR A 331 12.34 -14.94 24.03
CA TYR A 331 10.91 -15.01 23.84
C TYR A 331 10.49 -15.97 22.74
N VAL A 332 11.23 -15.98 21.59
CA VAL A 332 10.80 -16.75 20.40
C VAL A 332 11.39 -18.15 20.31
N LYS A 333 12.44 -18.49 21.05
CA LYS A 333 13.20 -19.76 20.89
C LYS A 333 12.38 -21.05 20.99
N ASP A 334 11.29 -20.99 21.74
CA ASP A 334 10.42 -22.14 22.00
C ASP A 334 9.08 -22.03 21.23
N MET A 335 8.93 -21.01 20.34
CA MET A 335 7.72 -20.81 19.56
C MET A 335 7.74 -21.60 18.26
N ASP A 336 6.55 -21.97 17.79
CA ASP A 336 6.37 -22.57 16.47
C ASP A 336 6.50 -21.48 15.38
N LEU A 337 7.37 -21.72 14.41
CA LEU A 337 7.69 -20.81 13.33
C LEU A 337 6.52 -20.49 12.39
N ASP A 338 5.64 -21.46 12.18
CA ASP A 338 4.51 -21.31 11.28
C ASP A 338 3.41 -20.41 11.89
N SER A 339 3.40 -20.33 13.23
CA SER A 339 2.43 -19.50 13.99
C SER A 339 2.96 -18.11 14.37
N MET A 340 4.25 -17.79 14.05
CA MET A 340 4.94 -16.59 14.50
C MET A 340 5.38 -15.70 13.33
N GLN A 341 5.24 -14.39 13.52
CA GLN A 341 5.85 -13.37 12.64
C GLN A 341 6.45 -12.23 13.46
N ILE A 342 7.73 -11.93 13.23
CA ILE A 342 8.41 -10.79 13.84
C ILE A 342 8.24 -9.58 12.92
N LEU A 343 7.90 -8.43 13.51
CA LEU A 343 7.80 -7.15 12.80
C LEU A 343 8.81 -6.17 13.42
N ALA A 344 9.50 -5.40 12.58
CA ALA A 344 10.37 -4.32 13.03
C ALA A 344 10.25 -3.09 12.10
N PRO A 345 10.26 -1.87 12.64
CA PRO A 345 10.01 -0.66 11.85
C PRO A 345 11.21 -0.16 11.05
N MET A 346 12.40 -0.73 11.24
CA MET A 346 13.64 -0.27 10.61
C MET A 346 14.45 -1.42 10.03
N TYR A 347 15.06 -1.20 8.86
CA TYR A 347 15.93 -2.19 8.22
C TYR A 347 17.29 -2.33 8.94
N LYS A 348 17.90 -1.24 9.33
CA LYS A 348 19.27 -1.19 9.91
C LYS A 348 19.26 -0.97 11.42
N GLY A 349 20.36 -1.34 12.07
CA GLY A 349 20.56 -1.17 13.49
C GLY A 349 20.52 -2.49 14.27
N ALA A 350 20.80 -2.45 15.57
CA ALA A 350 20.90 -3.62 16.43
C ALA A 350 19.57 -4.39 16.60
N ALA A 351 18.45 -3.69 16.42
CA ALA A 351 17.10 -4.24 16.43
C ALA A 351 16.40 -4.05 15.06
N GLY A 352 17.17 -3.92 13.97
CA GLY A 352 16.65 -3.79 12.62
C GLY A 352 16.36 -5.15 11.97
N ILE A 353 15.53 -5.13 10.92
CA ILE A 353 15.09 -6.32 10.18
C ILE A 353 16.28 -7.17 9.72
N ASP A 354 17.35 -6.55 9.19
CA ASP A 354 18.51 -7.28 8.67
C ASP A 354 19.21 -8.07 9.79
N GLU A 355 19.43 -7.46 10.96
CA GLU A 355 20.09 -8.11 12.09
C GLU A 355 19.19 -9.17 12.73
N ILE A 356 17.88 -8.89 12.89
CA ILE A 356 16.92 -9.86 13.41
C ILE A 356 16.88 -11.07 12.50
N ASN A 357 16.76 -10.90 11.19
CA ASN A 357 16.75 -12.01 10.22
C ASN A 357 18.02 -12.86 10.31
N ARG A 358 19.18 -12.22 10.48
CA ARG A 358 20.46 -12.90 10.64
C ARG A 358 20.48 -13.77 11.92
N GLN A 359 19.98 -13.25 13.03
CA GLN A 359 19.94 -13.98 14.31
C GLN A 359 18.91 -15.10 14.27
N MET A 360 17.72 -14.85 13.70
CA MET A 360 16.66 -15.88 13.56
C MET A 360 17.11 -17.01 12.65
N GLN A 361 17.84 -16.73 11.57
CA GLN A 361 18.43 -17.78 10.74
C GLN A 361 19.41 -18.66 11.54
N VAL A 362 20.24 -18.06 12.39
CA VAL A 362 21.16 -18.84 13.25
C VAL A 362 20.42 -19.68 14.27
N LEU A 363 19.33 -19.14 14.83
CA LEU A 363 18.53 -19.82 15.85
C LEU A 363 17.72 -20.98 15.27
N PHE A 364 16.95 -20.72 14.22
CA PHE A 364 15.95 -21.66 13.68
C PHE A 364 16.46 -22.49 12.51
N ASN A 365 17.43 -21.98 11.75
CA ASN A 365 18.02 -22.69 10.62
C ASN A 365 19.55 -22.61 10.64
N PRO A 366 20.22 -23.18 11.65
CA PRO A 366 21.67 -23.15 11.77
C PRO A 366 22.35 -23.84 10.58
N LYS A 367 23.58 -23.42 10.31
CA LYS A 367 24.43 -24.05 9.29
C LYS A 367 24.60 -25.52 9.57
N SER A 368 24.35 -26.37 8.56
CA SER A 368 24.53 -27.82 8.63
C SER A 368 25.24 -28.32 7.37
N PRO A 369 26.10 -29.38 7.47
CA PRO A 369 26.67 -30.03 6.29
C PRO A 369 25.64 -30.68 5.37
N GLN A 370 24.43 -30.91 5.87
CA GLN A 370 23.32 -31.53 5.13
C GLN A 370 22.47 -30.54 4.34
N LYS A 371 22.71 -29.24 4.51
CA LYS A 371 21.94 -28.18 3.84
C LYS A 371 22.84 -27.41 2.87
N ASN A 372 22.39 -27.28 1.65
CA ASN A 372 23.03 -26.37 0.71
C ASN A 372 22.81 -24.92 1.12
N GLN A 373 23.77 -24.08 0.79
CA GLN A 373 23.67 -22.64 0.99
C GLN A 373 24.23 -21.89 -0.20
N MET A 374 23.65 -20.71 -0.47
CA MET A 374 24.09 -19.83 -1.54
C MET A 374 24.21 -18.39 -1.03
N LYS A 375 25.29 -17.71 -1.44
CA LYS A 375 25.49 -16.31 -1.14
C LYS A 375 25.00 -15.45 -2.30
N VAL A 376 24.05 -14.54 -2.03
CA VAL A 376 23.51 -13.59 -2.99
C VAL A 376 23.75 -12.18 -2.40
N GLY A 377 24.65 -11.41 -3.02
CA GLY A 377 25.09 -10.14 -2.45
C GLY A 377 25.70 -10.30 -1.05
N THR A 378 25.08 -9.70 -0.05
CA THR A 378 25.49 -9.81 1.38
C THR A 378 24.72 -10.90 2.14
N THR A 379 23.66 -11.46 1.56
CA THR A 379 22.77 -12.43 2.19
C THR A 379 23.24 -13.85 1.89
N ILE A 380 23.17 -14.75 2.90
CA ILE A 380 23.43 -16.18 2.73
C ILE A 380 22.10 -16.90 2.94
N PHE A 381 21.56 -17.46 1.87
CA PHE A 381 20.38 -18.33 1.92
C PHE A 381 20.75 -19.76 2.18
N ARG A 382 19.91 -20.49 2.89
CA ARG A 382 20.00 -21.92 3.19
C ARG A 382 18.69 -22.61 2.88
N GLU A 383 18.76 -23.89 2.56
CA GLU A 383 17.55 -24.73 2.51
C GLU A 383 16.81 -24.66 3.85
N ASN A 384 15.49 -24.55 3.79
CA ASN A 384 14.54 -24.31 4.87
C ASN A 384 14.57 -22.85 5.44
N ASP A 385 15.17 -21.88 4.75
CA ASP A 385 15.00 -20.49 5.15
C ASP A 385 13.59 -19.99 4.80
N LYS A 386 13.00 -19.22 5.71
CA LYS A 386 11.78 -18.45 5.48
C LYS A 386 12.14 -17.21 4.69
N VAL A 387 11.54 -17.04 3.52
CA VAL A 387 11.83 -15.93 2.60
C VAL A 387 10.58 -15.23 2.12
N MET A 388 10.74 -14.01 1.66
CA MET A 388 9.68 -13.18 1.07
C MET A 388 10.12 -12.73 -0.31
N LEU A 389 9.18 -12.73 -1.26
CA LEU A 389 9.36 -12.17 -2.58
C LEU A 389 9.13 -10.66 -2.55
N LEU A 390 9.99 -9.89 -3.23
CA LEU A 390 9.91 -8.43 -3.36
C LEU A 390 9.48 -7.96 -4.76
N LYS A 391 9.01 -8.87 -5.61
CA LYS A 391 8.57 -8.57 -6.97
C LYS A 391 7.31 -9.38 -7.29
N ASN A 392 6.42 -8.81 -8.10
CA ASN A 392 5.28 -9.57 -8.60
C ASN A 392 5.73 -10.49 -9.75
N LEU A 393 5.32 -11.76 -9.68
CA LEU A 393 5.48 -12.78 -10.71
C LEU A 393 4.08 -13.34 -11.06
N PRO A 394 3.30 -12.62 -11.87
CA PRO A 394 1.91 -12.98 -12.14
C PRO A 394 1.78 -14.33 -12.85
N ASP A 395 2.74 -14.69 -13.70
CA ASP A 395 2.75 -15.96 -14.43
C ASP A 395 2.89 -17.17 -13.49
N ASP A 396 3.56 -16.98 -12.35
CA ASP A 396 3.75 -17.99 -11.31
C ASP A 396 2.69 -17.87 -10.19
N ASP A 397 1.77 -16.91 -10.29
CA ASP A 397 0.78 -16.55 -9.26
C ASP A 397 1.41 -16.27 -7.87
N VAL A 398 2.59 -15.64 -7.85
CA VAL A 398 3.30 -15.21 -6.64
C VAL A 398 3.55 -13.71 -6.70
N TYR A 399 3.31 -13.02 -5.59
CA TYR A 399 3.33 -11.56 -5.54
C TYR A 399 4.29 -11.01 -4.50
N ASN A 400 4.62 -9.74 -4.63
CA ASN A 400 5.40 -9.02 -3.64
C ASN A 400 4.75 -9.11 -2.25
N GLY A 401 5.54 -9.54 -1.27
CA GLY A 401 5.08 -9.79 0.10
C GLY A 401 4.68 -11.24 0.37
N ASP A 402 4.57 -12.10 -0.64
CA ASP A 402 4.33 -13.52 -0.41
C ASP A 402 5.53 -14.16 0.28
N ILE A 403 5.23 -14.95 1.30
CA ILE A 403 6.22 -15.64 2.14
C ILE A 403 6.25 -17.11 1.72
N GLY A 404 7.46 -17.65 1.58
CA GLY A 404 7.70 -19.04 1.25
C GLY A 404 8.88 -19.61 2.01
N THR A 405 9.12 -20.90 1.79
CA THR A 405 10.25 -21.65 2.36
C THR A 405 11.15 -22.17 1.26
N ILE A 406 12.45 -22.01 1.39
CA ILE A 406 13.43 -22.55 0.44
C ILE A 406 13.43 -24.07 0.55
N LEU A 407 13.04 -24.75 -0.53
CA LEU A 407 13.04 -26.21 -0.62
C LEU A 407 14.43 -26.77 -0.98
N GLU A 408 15.05 -26.18 -2.02
CA GLU A 408 16.29 -26.67 -2.58
C GLU A 408 17.17 -25.53 -3.08
N ILE A 409 18.49 -25.71 -2.96
CA ILE A 409 19.50 -24.79 -3.52
C ILE A 409 20.44 -25.56 -4.44
N ASP A 410 20.29 -25.40 -5.74
CA ASP A 410 21.23 -25.91 -6.73
C ASP A 410 22.39 -24.91 -6.93
N THR A 411 23.49 -25.17 -6.24
CA THR A 411 24.69 -24.32 -6.32
C THR A 411 25.43 -24.41 -7.67
N LYS A 412 25.16 -25.43 -8.49
CA LYS A 412 25.78 -25.60 -9.82
C LYS A 412 25.06 -24.76 -10.86
N ARG A 413 23.74 -24.69 -10.77
CA ARG A 413 22.87 -23.91 -11.67
C ARG A 413 22.61 -22.51 -11.17
N ASN A 414 23.01 -22.18 -9.93
CA ASN A 414 22.65 -20.94 -9.23
C ASN A 414 21.12 -20.71 -9.18
N VAL A 415 20.38 -21.73 -8.78
CA VAL A 415 18.92 -21.71 -8.65
C VAL A 415 18.54 -21.96 -7.20
N ILE A 416 17.54 -21.21 -6.71
CA ILE A 416 16.87 -21.41 -5.44
C ILE A 416 15.40 -21.71 -5.72
N SER A 417 14.93 -22.89 -5.31
CA SER A 417 13.52 -23.29 -5.40
C SER A 417 12.80 -22.93 -4.11
N VAL A 418 11.71 -22.17 -4.20
CA VAL A 418 10.92 -21.67 -3.06
C VAL A 418 9.49 -22.16 -3.17
N ASP A 419 8.97 -22.72 -2.10
CA ASP A 419 7.57 -23.10 -1.93
C ASP A 419 6.79 -21.92 -1.29
N PHE A 420 5.87 -21.34 -2.03
CA PHE A 420 4.95 -20.29 -1.56
C PHE A 420 3.58 -20.86 -1.16
N THR A 421 3.52 -22.09 -0.64
CA THR A 421 2.31 -22.78 -0.17
C THR A 421 1.44 -23.35 -1.30
N ASN A 422 1.26 -22.62 -2.39
CA ASN A 422 0.44 -23.06 -3.53
C ASN A 422 1.28 -23.37 -4.77
N ASN A 423 2.43 -22.73 -4.90
CA ASN A 423 3.30 -22.82 -6.07
C ASN A 423 4.76 -22.90 -5.67
N VAL A 424 5.50 -23.77 -6.33
CA VAL A 424 6.97 -23.83 -6.22
C VAL A 424 7.57 -23.06 -7.38
N VAL A 425 8.41 -22.07 -7.07
CA VAL A 425 9.03 -21.19 -8.07
C VAL A 425 10.55 -21.28 -7.99
N ASP A 426 11.19 -21.41 -9.16
CA ASP A 426 12.63 -21.47 -9.31
C ASP A 426 13.21 -20.09 -9.62
N PHE A 427 14.05 -19.57 -8.74
CA PHE A 427 14.72 -18.30 -8.87
C PHE A 427 16.13 -18.47 -9.39
N SER A 428 16.40 -18.00 -10.61
CA SER A 428 17.74 -17.93 -11.20
C SER A 428 18.46 -16.63 -10.82
N THR A 429 19.73 -16.51 -11.21
CA THR A 429 20.65 -15.44 -10.80
C THR A 429 20.07 -14.02 -10.85
N ASP A 430 19.27 -13.69 -11.88
CA ASP A 430 18.73 -12.35 -12.08
C ASP A 430 17.56 -12.04 -11.13
N PHE A 431 16.88 -13.07 -10.65
CA PHE A 431 15.71 -12.94 -9.76
C PHE A 431 16.05 -13.15 -8.28
N LEU A 432 17.23 -13.69 -7.94
CA LEU A 432 17.64 -13.96 -6.57
C LEU A 432 17.70 -12.70 -5.69
N TYR A 433 17.92 -11.52 -6.27
CA TYR A 433 17.95 -10.25 -5.56
C TYR A 433 16.57 -9.80 -5.06
N TYR A 434 15.49 -10.40 -5.58
CA TYR A 434 14.13 -10.15 -5.14
C TYR A 434 13.69 -11.04 -3.97
N LEU A 435 14.55 -11.97 -3.53
CA LEU A 435 14.31 -12.75 -2.32
C LEU A 435 14.98 -12.09 -1.12
N LYS A 436 14.27 -12.03 0.00
CA LYS A 436 14.80 -11.64 1.32
C LYS A 436 14.37 -12.63 2.38
N HIS A 437 15.14 -12.74 3.45
CA HIS A 437 14.69 -13.47 4.64
C HIS A 437 13.42 -12.83 5.20
N ALA A 438 12.51 -13.66 5.69
CA ALA A 438 11.22 -13.25 6.20
C ALA A 438 10.92 -13.75 7.63
N TRP A 439 11.93 -14.06 8.41
CA TRP A 439 11.79 -14.28 9.85
C TRP A 439 11.28 -13.01 10.53
N CYS A 440 11.80 -11.85 10.07
CA CYS A 440 11.37 -10.51 10.43
C CYS A 440 11.10 -9.69 9.17
N ILE A 441 9.98 -8.97 9.16
CA ILE A 441 9.56 -8.06 8.08
C ILE A 441 9.17 -6.69 8.65
N SER A 442 8.93 -5.70 7.78
CA SER A 442 8.43 -4.36 8.17
C SER A 442 6.92 -4.32 8.12
#